data_40f305b329c9668d519623565cdbb3de
#
_entry.id   40f305b329c9668d519623565cdbb3de
#
_cell.length_a   1.000
_cell.length_b   1.000
_cell.length_c   1.000
_cell.angle_alpha   90.00
_cell.angle_beta   90.00
_cell.angle_gamma   90.00
#
_symmetry.space_group_name_H-M   'P 1'
#
loop_
_entity.id
_entity.type
_entity.pdbx_description
1 polymer ?
#
loop_
_entity_poly.entity_id
_entity_poly.type
_entity_poly.pdbx_seq_one_letter_code
_entity_poly.pdbx_strand_id
1 'polypeptide(L)'
;MKRTKYWLAGILAALFCLLWTTAALASSAVSSNGTFNGIRLAGKVRVVEYNPDIKVQVVTSFPDLKVKVVDHFPSAIGEWQFVEYGEDFTIQFVTSFPDIRIKYVTSFPGMP
;
A
#
# COMPACT_ATOMS: atom_id res chain seq x y z
N MET A 1 -37.88 -10.44 -32.29
CA MET A 1 -37.45 -9.42 -32.30
C MET A 1 -36.91 -8.71 -31.16
N LYS A 2 -37.61 -8.13 -30.36
CA LYS A 2 -37.05 -7.39 -29.30
C LYS A 2 -36.31 -8.15 -28.33
N ARG A 3 -36.47 -9.39 -28.20
CA ARG A 3 -35.79 -10.16 -27.25
C ARG A 3 -34.33 -10.20 -27.43
N THR A 4 -33.85 -10.08 -28.65
CA THR A 4 -32.44 -10.22 -28.90
C THR A 4 -31.62 -9.14 -28.23
N LYS A 5 -32.20 -8.04 -27.87
CA LYS A 5 -31.44 -7.00 -27.24
C LYS A 5 -31.00 -7.35 -25.85
N TYR A 6 -31.75 -8.12 -25.16
CA TYR A 6 -31.49 -8.34 -23.77
C TYR A 6 -30.27 -9.18 -23.48
N TRP A 7 -30.09 -10.25 -24.23
CA TRP A 7 -28.94 -11.04 -23.90
C TRP A 7 -27.65 -10.48 -24.47
N LEU A 8 -27.74 -9.53 -25.35
CA LEU A 8 -26.56 -8.81 -25.75
C LEU A 8 -25.99 -8.02 -24.58
N ALA A 9 -26.86 -7.37 -23.86
CA ALA A 9 -26.42 -6.61 -22.69
C ALA A 9 -25.77 -7.50 -21.66
N GLY A 10 -26.28 -8.68 -21.46
CA GLY A 10 -25.70 -9.61 -20.51
C GLY A 10 -24.30 -10.02 -20.87
N ILE A 11 -24.06 -10.24 -22.15
CA ILE A 11 -22.74 -10.63 -22.60
C ILE A 11 -21.71 -9.54 -22.34
N LEU A 12 -22.08 -8.31 -22.60
CA LEU A 12 -21.17 -7.20 -22.36
C LEU A 12 -20.81 -7.08 -20.91
N ALA A 13 -21.75 -7.29 -20.03
CA ALA A 13 -21.47 -7.20 -18.61
C ALA A 13 -20.47 -8.24 -18.18
N ALA A 14 -20.55 -9.43 -18.69
CA ALA A 14 -19.64 -10.49 -18.34
C ALA A 14 -18.21 -10.16 -18.76
N LEU A 15 -18.02 -9.62 -19.92
CA LEU A 15 -16.70 -9.25 -20.39
C LEU A 15 -16.10 -8.16 -19.52
N PHE A 16 -16.90 -7.25 -19.10
CA PHE A 16 -16.42 -6.17 -18.28
C PHE A 16 -15.89 -6.67 -16.95
N CYS A 17 -16.52 -7.64 -16.34
CA CYS A 17 -16.05 -8.22 -15.09
C CYS A 17 -14.69 -8.90 -15.23
N LEU A 18 -14.45 -9.55 -16.34
CA LEU A 18 -13.17 -10.20 -16.56
C LEU A 18 -12.02 -9.19 -16.60
N LEU A 19 -12.23 -8.07 -17.21
CA LEU A 19 -11.21 -7.05 -17.29
C LEU A 19 -10.87 -6.52 -15.92
N TRP A 20 -11.83 -6.38 -15.07
CA TRP A 20 -11.58 -5.94 -13.72
C TRP A 20 -10.68 -6.86 -12.95
N THR A 21 -10.95 -8.13 -13.03
CA THR A 21 -10.17 -9.11 -12.30
C THR A 21 -8.71 -9.04 -12.72
N THR A 22 -8.45 -8.91 -14.00
CA THR A 22 -7.10 -8.84 -14.49
C THR A 22 -6.36 -7.62 -13.96
N ALA A 23 -7.03 -6.48 -13.99
CA ALA A 23 -6.41 -5.24 -13.53
C ALA A 23 -6.08 -5.32 -12.05
N ALA A 24 -6.94 -5.90 -11.25
CA ALA A 24 -6.70 -6.00 -9.81
C ALA A 24 -5.47 -6.82 -9.49
N LEU A 25 -5.21 -7.87 -10.25
CA LEU A 25 -4.07 -8.73 -9.97
C LEU A 25 -2.74 -8.08 -10.33
N ALA A 26 -2.75 -7.09 -11.20
CA ALA A 26 -1.52 -6.48 -11.67
C ALA A 26 -1.01 -5.34 -10.80
N SER A 27 -1.83 -4.84 -9.87
CA SER A 27 -1.46 -3.64 -9.13
C SER A 27 -0.78 -3.94 -7.81
N SER A 28 0.11 -3.04 -7.41
CA SER A 28 0.75 -3.05 -6.11
C SER A 28 0.41 -1.76 -5.39
N ALA A 29 0.31 -1.81 -4.06
CA ALA A 29 -0.02 -0.64 -3.28
C ALA A 29 1.09 0.41 -3.31
N VAL A 30 2.35 -0.04 -3.41
CA VAL A 30 3.51 0.85 -3.43
C VAL A 30 4.05 0.90 -4.84
N SER A 31 4.31 2.11 -5.34
CA SER A 31 4.83 2.26 -6.68
C SER A 31 6.30 1.80 -6.76
N SER A 32 6.79 1.58 -7.96
CA SER A 32 8.12 1.01 -8.16
C SER A 32 9.24 1.88 -7.62
N ASN A 33 9.00 3.17 -7.45
CA ASN A 33 10.00 4.08 -6.89
C ASN A 33 9.88 4.22 -5.37
N GLY A 34 9.07 3.39 -4.71
CA GLY A 34 8.98 3.40 -3.26
C GLY A 34 8.09 4.48 -2.69
N THR A 35 7.05 4.90 -3.41
CA THR A 35 6.11 5.90 -2.92
C THR A 35 4.69 5.36 -2.85
N PHE A 36 3.90 5.97 -1.98
CA PHE A 36 2.48 5.72 -1.89
C PHE A 36 1.77 7.07 -1.89
N ASN A 37 0.91 7.31 -2.88
CA ASN A 37 0.22 8.59 -3.05
C ASN A 37 1.18 9.78 -3.03
N GLY A 38 2.35 9.61 -3.65
CA GLY A 38 3.33 10.68 -3.71
C GLY A 38 4.21 10.82 -2.47
N ILE A 39 3.97 10.01 -1.44
CA ILE A 39 4.76 10.04 -0.22
C ILE A 39 5.90 9.05 -0.34
N ARG A 40 7.13 9.54 -0.21
CA ARG A 40 8.29 8.66 -0.23
C ARG A 40 8.33 7.88 1.08
N LEU A 41 8.43 6.55 0.99
CA LEU A 41 8.31 5.67 2.15
C LEU A 41 9.64 5.48 2.85
N ALA A 42 10.26 6.60 3.22
CA ALA A 42 11.49 6.65 3.98
C ALA A 42 11.47 7.92 4.81
N GLY A 43 12.00 7.87 6.01
CA GLY A 43 12.12 9.07 6.80
C GLY A 43 11.54 8.94 8.19
N LYS A 44 11.18 10.07 8.75
CA LYS A 44 10.64 10.15 10.10
C LYS A 44 9.14 9.92 10.07
N VAL A 45 8.66 9.02 10.93
CA VAL A 45 7.29 8.55 10.92
C VAL A 45 6.69 8.74 12.30
N ARG A 46 5.50 9.31 12.35
CA ARG A 46 4.76 9.44 13.60
C ARG A 46 3.51 8.59 13.55
N VAL A 47 3.26 7.83 14.61
CA VAL A 47 2.07 6.99 14.73
C VAL A 47 0.95 7.83 15.30
N VAL A 48 -0.20 7.81 14.64
CA VAL A 48 -1.37 8.57 15.07
C VAL A 48 -2.58 7.65 15.17
N GLU A 49 -3.60 8.10 15.89
CA GLU A 49 -4.85 7.33 16.02
C GLU A 49 -5.93 7.82 15.08
N TYR A 50 -5.78 9.02 14.53
CA TYR A 50 -6.80 9.62 13.63
C TYR A 50 -6.11 10.31 12.47
N ASN A 51 -6.77 10.27 11.32
CA ASN A 51 -6.37 11.01 10.13
C ASN A 51 -4.90 10.77 9.73
N PRO A 52 -4.47 9.51 9.57
CA PRO A 52 -3.10 9.24 9.12
C PRO A 52 -2.95 9.55 7.64
N ASP A 53 -1.70 9.77 7.23
CA ASP A 53 -1.38 9.81 5.82
C ASP A 53 -1.50 8.42 5.20
N ILE A 54 -1.14 7.39 5.96
CA ILE A 54 -1.12 6.01 5.47
C ILE A 54 -1.60 5.06 6.56
N LYS A 55 -2.49 4.13 6.21
CA LYS A 55 -2.91 3.04 7.10
C LYS A 55 -2.02 1.85 6.81
N VAL A 56 -1.43 1.29 7.86
CA VAL A 56 -0.39 0.28 7.74
C VAL A 56 -0.78 -0.98 8.49
N GLN A 57 -0.64 -2.13 7.84
CA GLN A 57 -0.81 -3.42 8.50
C GLN A 57 0.52 -4.14 8.52
N VAL A 58 0.92 -4.66 9.69
CA VAL A 58 2.14 -5.44 9.83
C VAL A 58 1.83 -6.89 9.47
N VAL A 59 2.62 -7.45 8.57
CA VAL A 59 2.43 -8.83 8.12
C VAL A 59 3.76 -9.58 8.20
N THR A 60 3.70 -10.91 8.09
CA THR A 60 4.89 -11.75 8.11
C THR A 60 5.25 -12.28 6.73
N SER A 61 4.34 -12.15 5.75
CA SER A 61 4.59 -12.61 4.40
C SER A 61 3.88 -11.71 3.40
N PHE A 62 4.41 -11.64 2.22
CA PHE A 62 3.86 -10.87 1.09
C PHE A 62 3.61 -9.41 1.44
N PRO A 63 4.62 -8.70 1.98
CA PRO A 63 4.44 -7.28 2.25
C PRO A 63 4.52 -6.45 0.97
N ASP A 64 3.97 -5.24 1.04
CA ASP A 64 4.17 -4.26 -0.01
C ASP A 64 5.50 -3.53 0.18
N LEU A 65 5.99 -3.48 1.42
CA LEU A 65 7.23 -2.79 1.76
C LEU A 65 7.90 -3.50 2.93
N LYS A 66 9.23 -3.64 2.87
CA LYS A 66 10.01 -4.12 4.00
C LYS A 66 10.55 -2.91 4.75
N VAL A 67 10.32 -2.88 6.06
CA VAL A 67 10.64 -1.72 6.90
C VAL A 67 11.73 -2.09 7.90
N LYS A 68 12.79 -1.31 7.91
CA LYS A 68 13.83 -1.38 8.93
C LYS A 68 13.71 -0.15 9.81
N VAL A 69 13.53 -0.37 11.10
CA VAL A 69 13.44 0.73 12.07
C VAL A 69 14.85 1.18 12.39
N VAL A 70 15.11 2.48 12.28
CA VAL A 70 16.42 3.05 12.55
C VAL A 70 16.27 4.14 13.61
N ASP A 71 17.39 4.48 14.28
CA ASP A 71 17.37 5.50 15.33
C ASP A 71 17.66 6.89 14.78
N HIS A 72 18.30 6.97 13.64
CA HIS A 72 18.67 8.27 13.05
C HIS A 72 19.01 8.10 11.57
N PHE A 73 18.95 9.20 10.86
CA PHE A 73 19.32 9.29 9.43
C PHE A 73 18.64 8.26 8.54
N PRO A 74 17.29 8.17 8.59
CA PRO A 74 16.59 7.29 7.65
C PRO A 74 16.67 7.91 6.25
N SER A 75 17.21 7.18 5.30
CA SER A 75 17.41 7.73 3.96
C SER A 75 16.92 6.82 2.84
N ALA A 76 17.08 5.51 3.00
CA ALA A 76 16.68 4.57 1.97
C ALA A 76 15.20 4.20 2.12
N ILE A 77 14.56 3.83 1.01
CA ILE A 77 13.17 3.38 1.05
C ILE A 77 13.05 2.23 2.04
N GLY A 78 12.08 2.33 2.94
CA GLY A 78 11.87 1.33 3.98
C GLY A 78 12.61 1.61 5.27
N GLU A 79 13.49 2.60 5.32
CA GLU A 79 14.11 3.00 6.59
C GLU A 79 13.21 4.03 7.27
N TRP A 80 12.66 3.65 8.41
CA TRP A 80 11.72 4.48 9.17
C TRP A 80 12.28 4.75 10.55
N GLN A 81 12.25 6.04 10.93
CA GLN A 81 12.58 6.45 12.30
C GLN A 81 11.30 6.93 12.95
N PHE A 82 10.87 6.28 14.03
CA PHE A 82 9.66 6.70 14.72
C PHE A 82 9.95 7.90 15.60
N VAL A 83 9.15 8.93 15.45
CA VAL A 83 9.33 10.19 16.16
C VAL A 83 8.00 10.68 16.70
N GLU A 84 8.05 11.60 17.66
CA GLU A 84 6.85 12.26 18.18
C GLU A 84 6.64 13.62 17.52
N TYR A 85 7.68 14.22 16.98
CA TYR A 85 7.62 15.52 16.33
C TYR A 85 8.55 15.54 15.13
N GLY A 86 8.25 16.41 14.18
CA GLY A 86 9.12 16.58 13.03
C GLY A 86 9.04 15.45 12.02
N GLU A 87 7.89 14.80 11.95
CA GLU A 87 7.71 13.67 11.04
C GLU A 87 7.65 14.09 9.58
N ASP A 88 8.00 13.14 8.70
CA ASP A 88 7.82 13.31 7.27
C ASP A 88 6.43 12.86 6.85
N PHE A 89 5.88 11.86 7.51
CA PHE A 89 4.50 11.43 7.28
C PHE A 89 3.99 10.69 8.52
N THR A 90 2.66 10.49 8.58
CA THR A 90 2.01 9.82 9.70
C THR A 90 1.41 8.50 9.26
N ILE A 91 1.39 7.54 10.18
CA ILE A 91 0.78 6.23 9.93
C ILE A 91 -0.17 5.88 11.07
N GLN A 92 -1.10 4.99 10.76
CA GLN A 92 -1.97 4.35 11.75
C GLN A 92 -1.89 2.85 11.53
N PHE A 93 -1.62 2.09 12.58
CA PHE A 93 -1.62 0.64 12.48
C PHE A 93 -3.06 0.14 12.47
N VAL A 94 -3.37 -0.72 11.51
CA VAL A 94 -4.71 -1.29 11.37
C VAL A 94 -4.60 -2.80 11.21
N THR A 95 -5.71 -3.50 11.45
CA THR A 95 -5.77 -4.95 11.28
C THR A 95 -6.55 -5.34 10.03
N SER A 96 -7.24 -4.40 9.40
CA SER A 96 -7.98 -4.66 8.18
C SER A 96 -8.03 -3.39 7.33
N PHE A 97 -8.19 -3.58 6.04
CA PHE A 97 -8.28 -2.50 5.06
C PHE A 97 -7.11 -1.52 5.13
N PRO A 98 -5.85 -2.03 5.13
CA PRO A 98 -4.70 -1.13 5.12
C PRO A 98 -4.51 -0.48 3.76
N ASP A 99 -3.78 0.64 3.77
CA ASP A 99 -3.30 1.22 2.52
C ASP A 99 -2.10 0.43 2.01
N ILE A 100 -1.19 0.05 2.92
CA ILE A 100 -0.04 -0.78 2.58
C ILE A 100 0.18 -1.83 3.67
N ARG A 101 0.85 -2.91 3.30
CA ARG A 101 1.28 -3.95 4.24
C ARG A 101 2.78 -3.90 4.36
N ILE A 102 3.27 -3.93 5.59
CA ILE A 102 4.71 -3.87 5.84
C ILE A 102 5.19 -5.11 6.61
N LYS A 103 6.45 -5.43 6.42
CA LYS A 103 7.11 -6.46 7.19
C LYS A 103 8.38 -5.86 7.78
N TYR A 104 8.58 -6.02 9.09
CA TYR A 104 9.80 -5.54 9.72
C TYR A 104 10.97 -6.44 9.37
N VAL A 105 12.08 -5.83 9.04
CA VAL A 105 13.32 -6.55 8.70
C VAL A 105 14.49 -5.90 9.43
N THR A 106 15.59 -6.64 9.55
CA THR A 106 16.80 -6.14 10.18
C THR A 106 17.83 -5.71 9.14
N SER A 107 17.61 -6.09 7.87
CA SER A 107 18.51 -5.71 6.79
C SER A 107 17.74 -5.72 5.48
N PHE A 108 18.26 -5.03 4.50
CA PHE A 108 17.69 -4.95 3.15
C PHE A 108 16.23 -4.46 3.17
N PRO A 109 15.97 -3.27 3.73
CA PRO A 109 14.61 -2.71 3.65
C PRO A 109 14.30 -2.26 2.24
N GLY A 110 13.01 -1.96 2.00
CA GLY A 110 12.58 -1.42 0.72
C GLY A 110 11.60 -2.32 0.02
N MET A 111 11.60 -2.25 -1.30
CA MET A 111 10.65 -3.04 -2.09
C MET A 111 11.01 -4.51 -2.00
N PRO A 112 9.99 -5.38 -1.90
CA PRO A 112 10.24 -6.83 -1.81
C PRO A 112 10.73 -7.43 -3.11
#